data_63de4d045edc2a33ecaf4d070cb09923
#
_entry.id   63de4d045edc2a33ecaf4d070cb09923
#
_cell.length_a   1.000
_cell.length_b   1.000
_cell.length_c   1.000
_cell.angle_alpha   90.00
_cell.angle_beta   90.00
_cell.angle_gamma   90.00
#
_symmetry.space_group_name_H-M   'P 1'
#
loop_
_entity.id
_entity.type
_entity.pdbx_description
1 polymer ?
#
loop_
_entity_poly.entity_id
_entity_poly.type
_entity_poly.pdbx_seq_one_letter_code
_entity_poly.pdbx_strand_id
1 'polypeptide(L)'
;MTVAERFLKYVSYETTSDDTTGVCPSTPGQKVLGAALVEEMKAMGIQDAYMDEHGYVYGTVPGTGPVIGLIAHMDTAPDCSGKDVKARIVKYEGGDVVLNEEKGIVLSPADYPSLKHNEGKHLIVTDGTTLFGADDKAGVSAIIKSYIARWGTYHFRNRMTFHIF
;
A
#
# COMPACT_ATOMS: atom_id res chain seq x y z
N MET A 1 0.16 -4.48 13.67
CA MET A 1 -0.50 -3.45 12.82
C MET A 1 -1.67 -4.06 12.04
N THR A 2 -2.78 -3.33 11.93
CA THR A 2 -3.90 -3.63 11.03
C THR A 2 -3.51 -3.33 9.57
N VAL A 3 -4.35 -3.71 8.60
CA VAL A 3 -4.15 -3.31 7.18
C VAL A 3 -4.15 -1.79 7.03
N ALA A 4 -5.10 -1.12 7.69
CA ALA A 4 -5.22 0.35 7.62
C ALA A 4 -3.98 1.06 8.20
N GLU A 5 -3.47 0.60 9.35
CA GLU A 5 -2.24 1.17 9.95
C GLU A 5 -1.02 0.97 9.06
N ARG A 6 -0.90 -0.20 8.38
CA ARG A 6 0.16 -0.43 7.39
C ARG A 6 0.03 0.50 6.21
N PHE A 7 -1.17 0.59 5.67
CA PHE A 7 -1.44 1.47 4.53
C PHE A 7 -1.08 2.92 4.86
N LEU A 8 -1.52 3.45 6.02
CA LEU A 8 -1.16 4.80 6.47
C LEU A 8 0.37 4.97 6.60
N LYS A 9 1.08 3.96 7.11
CA LYS A 9 2.54 3.95 7.17
C LYS A 9 3.16 3.96 5.77
N TYR A 10 2.68 3.11 4.84
CA TYR A 10 3.31 2.97 3.53
C TYR A 10 3.07 4.18 2.62
N VAL A 11 1.91 4.82 2.69
CA VAL A 11 1.66 6.05 1.91
C VAL A 11 2.49 7.25 2.39
N SER A 12 3.06 7.20 3.59
CA SER A 12 3.96 8.25 4.08
C SER A 12 5.36 8.22 3.41
N TYR A 13 5.71 7.11 2.75
CA TYR A 13 6.95 7.04 1.96
C TYR A 13 6.73 7.68 0.59
N GLU A 14 7.62 8.59 0.23
CA GLU A 14 7.64 9.15 -1.12
C GLU A 14 8.26 8.12 -2.08
N THR A 15 7.46 7.59 -2.99
CA THR A 15 7.87 6.57 -3.96
C THR A 15 7.47 6.93 -5.38
N THR A 16 7.28 8.23 -5.63
CA THR A 16 6.96 8.74 -6.97
C THR A 16 8.01 8.27 -7.98
N SER A 17 7.54 7.69 -9.08
CA SER A 17 8.40 7.26 -10.18
C SER A 17 8.88 8.46 -11.02
N ASP A 18 9.96 8.25 -11.77
CA ASP A 18 10.52 9.24 -12.68
C ASP A 18 11.02 8.52 -13.94
N ASP A 19 10.31 8.66 -15.04
CA ASP A 19 10.60 8.02 -16.32
C ASP A 19 11.80 8.63 -17.06
N THR A 20 12.29 9.77 -16.58
CA THR A 20 13.44 10.47 -17.21
C THR A 20 14.79 9.96 -16.74
N THR A 21 14.85 9.23 -15.63
CA THR A 21 16.12 8.79 -15.02
C THR A 21 16.81 7.66 -15.77
N GLY A 22 16.05 6.83 -16.49
CA GLY A 22 16.59 5.68 -17.23
C GLY A 22 17.18 4.57 -16.36
N VAL A 23 16.94 4.58 -15.04
CA VAL A 23 17.40 3.57 -14.07
C VAL A 23 16.26 2.87 -13.38
N CYS A 24 16.52 1.71 -12.78
CA CYS A 24 15.55 0.94 -12.00
C CYS A 24 16.12 0.64 -10.59
N PRO A 25 15.37 0.96 -9.51
CA PRO A 25 14.14 1.75 -9.55
C PRO A 25 14.41 3.21 -9.95
N SER A 26 13.39 3.87 -10.47
CA SER A 26 13.53 5.21 -11.05
C SER A 26 13.80 6.29 -10.00
N THR A 27 13.44 6.07 -8.73
CA THR A 27 13.74 6.98 -7.62
C THR A 27 14.22 6.24 -6.36
N PRO A 28 15.09 6.88 -5.55
CA PRO A 28 15.62 6.28 -4.33
C PRO A 28 14.55 5.94 -3.27
N GLY A 29 13.44 6.68 -3.25
CA GLY A 29 12.36 6.49 -2.28
C GLY A 29 11.73 5.10 -2.34
N GLN A 30 11.69 4.49 -3.52
CA GLN A 30 11.22 3.12 -3.71
C GLN A 30 12.08 2.12 -2.93
N LYS A 31 13.41 2.26 -2.96
CA LYS A 31 14.31 1.40 -2.14
C LYS A 31 14.16 1.65 -0.64
N VAL A 32 13.82 2.87 -0.23
CA VAL A 32 13.58 3.18 1.20
C VAL A 32 12.35 2.42 1.70
N LEU A 33 11.24 2.44 0.96
CA LEU A 33 10.07 1.65 1.30
C LEU A 33 10.38 0.15 1.21
N GLY A 34 11.06 -0.31 0.15
CA GLY A 34 11.44 -1.70 -0.04
C GLY A 34 12.24 -2.26 1.14
N ALA A 35 13.23 -1.51 1.63
CA ALA A 35 14.00 -1.90 2.81
C ALA A 35 13.13 -2.00 4.07
N ALA A 36 12.21 -1.05 4.28
CA ALA A 36 11.26 -1.09 5.39
C ALA A 36 10.31 -2.29 5.33
N LEU A 37 9.89 -2.69 4.12
CA LEU A 37 9.06 -3.89 3.91
C LEU A 37 9.84 -5.16 4.23
N VAL A 38 11.11 -5.29 3.80
CA VAL A 38 11.97 -6.44 4.12
C VAL A 38 12.13 -6.60 5.63
N GLU A 39 12.41 -5.51 6.35
CA GLU A 39 12.54 -5.56 7.81
C GLU A 39 11.22 -5.96 8.48
N GLU A 40 10.09 -5.44 8.01
CA GLU A 40 8.79 -5.81 8.54
C GLU A 40 8.47 -7.29 8.26
N MET A 41 8.74 -7.79 7.05
CA MET A 41 8.54 -9.19 6.69
C MET A 41 9.41 -10.13 7.54
N LYS A 42 10.67 -9.79 7.77
CA LYS A 42 11.56 -10.56 8.66
C LYS A 42 11.08 -10.57 10.10
N ALA A 43 10.64 -9.41 10.62
CA ALA A 43 10.07 -9.32 11.95
C ALA A 43 8.78 -10.13 12.12
N MET A 44 8.08 -10.41 11.03
CA MET A 44 6.90 -11.29 11.00
C MET A 44 7.24 -12.77 10.83
N GLY A 45 8.51 -13.12 10.62
CA GLY A 45 8.96 -14.51 10.48
C GLY A 45 9.22 -14.96 9.04
N ILE A 46 9.11 -14.09 8.04
CA ILE A 46 9.50 -14.39 6.65
C ILE A 46 11.02 -14.22 6.52
N GLN A 47 11.76 -15.26 6.89
CA GLN A 47 13.24 -15.19 7.03
C GLN A 47 13.97 -15.03 5.70
N ASP A 48 13.37 -15.48 4.60
CA ASP A 48 13.90 -15.36 3.24
C ASP A 48 13.51 -14.03 2.55
N ALA A 49 12.90 -13.09 3.29
CA ALA A 49 12.58 -11.78 2.74
C ALA A 49 13.85 -11.02 2.35
N TYR A 50 13.89 -10.50 1.13
CA TYR A 50 14.99 -9.71 0.61
C TYR A 50 14.51 -8.70 -0.43
N MET A 51 15.35 -7.73 -0.70
CA MET A 51 15.19 -6.78 -1.81
C MET A 51 16.36 -6.98 -2.78
N ASP A 52 16.07 -7.05 -4.07
CA ASP A 52 17.10 -7.16 -5.10
C ASP A 52 17.70 -5.79 -5.49
N GLU A 53 18.62 -5.79 -6.43
CA GLU A 53 19.30 -4.59 -6.92
C GLU A 53 18.36 -3.59 -7.59
N HIS A 54 17.27 -4.08 -8.16
CA HIS A 54 16.22 -3.28 -8.81
C HIS A 54 15.16 -2.74 -7.83
N GLY A 55 15.29 -3.06 -6.53
CA GLY A 55 14.36 -2.61 -5.51
C GLY A 55 13.13 -3.51 -5.32
N TYR A 56 13.04 -4.64 -6.03
CA TYR A 56 11.94 -5.58 -5.89
C TYR A 56 12.08 -6.37 -4.58
N VAL A 57 10.99 -6.44 -3.83
CA VAL A 57 10.95 -7.14 -2.55
C VAL A 57 10.26 -8.48 -2.71
N TYR A 58 10.92 -9.50 -2.21
CA TYR A 58 10.46 -10.89 -2.27
C TYR A 58 10.37 -11.50 -0.88
N GLY A 59 9.49 -12.47 -0.74
CA GLY A 59 9.41 -13.32 0.44
C GLY A 59 8.54 -14.53 0.18
N THR A 60 8.77 -15.60 0.94
CA THR A 60 8.04 -16.86 0.76
C THR A 60 7.43 -17.35 2.07
N VAL A 61 6.19 -17.78 1.99
CA VAL A 61 5.54 -18.56 3.05
C VAL A 61 5.57 -20.03 2.64
N PRO A 62 6.21 -20.90 3.42
CA PRO A 62 6.31 -22.32 3.07
C PRO A 62 4.95 -23.00 3.08
N GLY A 63 4.80 -24.02 2.24
CA GLY A 63 3.59 -24.84 2.13
C GLY A 63 3.89 -26.08 1.28
N THR A 64 2.98 -27.06 1.30
CA THR A 64 3.12 -28.33 0.58
C THR A 64 2.27 -28.44 -0.70
N GLY A 65 1.37 -27.50 -0.90
CA GLY A 65 0.49 -27.43 -2.07
C GLY A 65 1.05 -26.58 -3.21
N PRO A 66 0.22 -26.24 -4.21
CA PRO A 66 0.59 -25.37 -5.31
C PRO A 66 1.14 -24.02 -4.83
N VAL A 67 2.06 -23.46 -5.61
CA VAL A 67 2.60 -22.11 -5.35
C VAL A 67 1.60 -21.06 -5.83
N ILE A 68 1.29 -20.10 -4.96
CA ILE A 68 0.46 -18.93 -5.27
C ILE A 68 1.36 -17.70 -5.17
N GLY A 69 1.46 -16.92 -6.26
CA GLY A 69 2.13 -15.62 -6.27
C GLY A 69 1.14 -14.50 -5.94
N LEU A 70 1.53 -13.61 -5.02
CA LEU A 70 0.83 -12.36 -4.76
C LEU A 70 1.75 -11.21 -5.16
N ILE A 71 1.23 -10.28 -5.94
CA ILE A 71 2.00 -9.21 -6.59
C ILE A 71 1.32 -7.88 -6.30
N ALA A 72 2.11 -6.86 -5.98
CA ALA A 72 1.69 -5.47 -5.84
C ALA A 72 2.87 -4.55 -6.20
N HIS A 73 2.61 -3.28 -6.55
CA HIS A 73 3.67 -2.30 -6.77
C HIS A 73 3.71 -1.24 -5.66
N MET A 74 4.90 -0.67 -5.42
CA MET A 74 5.11 0.33 -4.38
C MET A 74 5.33 1.74 -4.91
N ASP A 75 5.68 1.88 -6.18
CA ASP A 75 5.84 3.18 -6.82
C ASP A 75 4.49 3.87 -7.02
N THR A 76 4.54 5.16 -7.24
CA THR A 76 3.36 5.98 -7.56
C THR A 76 3.62 6.79 -8.82
N ALA A 77 2.54 7.10 -9.55
CA ALA A 77 2.60 7.84 -10.80
C ALA A 77 3.21 9.25 -10.61
N PRO A 78 3.94 9.77 -11.60
CA PRO A 78 4.61 11.08 -11.51
C PRO A 78 3.68 12.28 -11.78
N ASP A 79 2.40 12.05 -12.08
CA ASP A 79 1.43 13.09 -12.45
C ASP A 79 1.18 14.12 -11.35
N CYS A 80 1.40 13.72 -10.10
CA CYS A 80 1.27 14.57 -8.93
C CYS A 80 2.26 14.13 -7.83
N SER A 81 2.70 15.09 -7.01
CA SER A 81 3.62 14.80 -5.90
C SER A 81 3.02 13.78 -4.93
N GLY A 82 3.79 12.74 -4.61
CA GLY A 82 3.50 11.78 -3.53
C GLY A 82 4.17 12.13 -2.19
N LYS A 83 4.67 13.37 -2.05
CA LYS A 83 5.38 13.82 -0.86
C LYS A 83 4.43 14.39 0.17
N ASP A 84 4.70 14.09 1.45
CA ASP A 84 3.96 14.60 2.60
C ASP A 84 2.44 14.29 2.56
N VAL A 85 2.10 13.07 2.15
CA VAL A 85 0.72 12.60 2.06
C VAL A 85 0.03 12.67 3.43
N LYS A 86 -1.02 13.47 3.55
CA LYS A 86 -1.79 13.69 4.80
C LYS A 86 -2.98 12.76 4.87
N ALA A 87 -2.71 11.46 4.97
CA ALA A 87 -3.75 10.45 5.06
C ALA A 87 -4.40 10.43 6.45
N ARG A 88 -5.74 10.29 6.47
CA ARG A 88 -6.53 10.15 7.70
C ARG A 88 -7.71 9.22 7.52
N ILE A 89 -8.21 8.67 8.62
CA ILE A 89 -9.40 7.84 8.64
C ILE A 89 -10.60 8.72 9.02
N VAL A 90 -11.68 8.62 8.24
CA VAL A 90 -12.96 9.29 8.51
C VAL A 90 -14.08 8.27 8.51
N LYS A 91 -15.06 8.41 9.41
CA LYS A 91 -16.31 7.66 9.32
C LYS A 91 -17.19 8.35 8.27
N TYR A 92 -17.63 7.60 7.28
CA TYR A 92 -18.48 8.14 6.23
C TYR A 92 -19.95 7.90 6.55
N GLU A 93 -20.71 8.95 6.72
CA GLU A 93 -22.12 8.90 7.07
C GLU A 93 -23.03 9.38 5.92
N GLY A 94 -22.50 9.41 4.70
CA GLY A 94 -23.18 9.92 3.52
C GLY A 94 -22.82 11.37 3.21
N GLY A 95 -23.21 11.84 2.01
CA GLY A 95 -22.96 13.20 1.55
C GLY A 95 -21.51 13.49 1.18
N ASP A 96 -21.15 14.76 1.20
CA ASP A 96 -19.82 15.23 0.83
C ASP A 96 -18.81 15.04 1.97
N VAL A 97 -17.58 14.69 1.61
CA VAL A 97 -16.45 14.62 2.54
C VAL A 97 -15.49 15.78 2.25
N VAL A 98 -15.41 16.73 3.16
CA VAL A 98 -14.45 17.84 3.03
C VAL A 98 -13.04 17.31 3.27
N LEU A 99 -12.22 17.36 2.23
CA LEU A 99 -10.82 16.94 2.28
C LEU A 99 -9.90 18.07 2.77
N ASN A 100 -10.14 19.28 2.29
CA ASN A 100 -9.37 20.48 2.63
C ASN A 100 -10.29 21.72 2.59
N GLU A 101 -10.56 22.31 3.73
CA GLU A 101 -11.43 23.48 3.85
C GLU A 101 -10.78 24.73 3.22
N GLU A 102 -9.48 24.96 3.46
CA GLU A 102 -8.77 26.15 2.98
C GLU A 102 -8.73 26.19 1.43
N LYS A 103 -8.62 25.01 0.80
CA LYS A 103 -8.57 24.88 -0.67
C LYS A 103 -9.90 24.53 -1.30
N GLY A 104 -10.94 24.36 -0.52
CA GLY A 104 -12.27 23.98 -1.00
C GLY A 104 -12.30 22.60 -1.67
N ILE A 105 -11.41 21.67 -1.28
CA ILE A 105 -11.35 20.35 -1.88
C ILE A 105 -12.36 19.43 -1.18
N VAL A 106 -13.27 18.86 -1.96
CA VAL A 106 -14.38 18.04 -1.49
C VAL A 106 -14.43 16.75 -2.31
N LEU A 107 -14.64 15.63 -1.66
CA LEU A 107 -14.98 14.37 -2.28
C LEU A 107 -16.50 14.20 -2.25
N SER A 108 -17.15 14.36 -3.40
CA SER A 108 -18.60 14.37 -3.52
C SER A 108 -19.16 13.10 -4.17
N PRO A 109 -20.26 12.52 -3.65
CA PRO A 109 -20.96 11.43 -4.32
C PRO A 109 -21.67 11.86 -5.62
N ALA A 110 -21.73 13.16 -5.93
CA ALA A 110 -22.16 13.65 -7.22
C ALA A 110 -21.12 13.37 -8.31
N ASP A 111 -19.84 13.55 -7.98
CA ASP A 111 -18.70 13.29 -8.88
C ASP A 111 -18.29 11.82 -8.85
N TYR A 112 -18.39 11.18 -7.67
CA TYR A 112 -17.99 9.80 -7.43
C TYR A 112 -19.16 8.97 -6.88
N PRO A 113 -20.10 8.51 -7.72
CA PRO A 113 -21.31 7.82 -7.27
C PRO A 113 -21.07 6.55 -6.44
N SER A 114 -19.92 5.87 -6.64
CA SER A 114 -19.51 4.69 -5.87
C SER A 114 -19.32 4.98 -4.37
N LEU A 115 -19.11 6.24 -4.00
CA LEU A 115 -18.97 6.66 -2.61
C LEU A 115 -20.21 6.31 -1.79
N LYS A 116 -21.41 6.39 -2.39
CA LYS A 116 -22.70 6.04 -1.75
C LYS A 116 -22.74 4.61 -1.20
N HIS A 117 -22.02 3.68 -1.81
CA HIS A 117 -21.94 2.29 -1.35
C HIS A 117 -21.05 2.09 -0.10
N ASN A 118 -20.45 3.16 0.38
CA ASN A 118 -19.55 3.16 1.52
C ASN A 118 -20.12 3.86 2.76
N GLU A 119 -21.39 4.23 2.74
CA GLU A 119 -22.07 4.80 3.91
C GLU A 119 -22.00 3.84 5.11
N GLY A 120 -21.73 4.38 6.28
CA GLY A 120 -21.51 3.63 7.52
C GLY A 120 -20.11 3.03 7.67
N LYS A 121 -19.24 3.09 6.63
CA LYS A 121 -17.87 2.56 6.66
C LYS A 121 -16.85 3.64 7.05
N HIS A 122 -15.65 3.17 7.38
CA HIS A 122 -14.49 4.06 7.52
C HIS A 122 -13.77 4.17 6.17
N LEU A 123 -13.48 5.40 5.77
CA LEU A 123 -12.69 5.71 4.58
C LEU A 123 -11.31 6.20 5.01
N ILE A 124 -10.29 5.87 4.23
CA ILE A 124 -8.99 6.51 4.33
C ILE A 124 -8.92 7.55 3.22
N VAL A 125 -8.72 8.79 3.59
CA VAL A 125 -8.69 9.94 2.67
C VAL A 125 -7.44 10.77 2.91
N THR A 126 -7.08 11.63 1.94
CA THR A 126 -6.04 12.65 2.08
C THR A 126 -6.66 14.04 2.16
N ASP A 127 -5.82 15.07 2.20
CA ASP A 127 -6.25 16.46 2.05
C ASP A 127 -6.44 16.88 0.57
N GLY A 128 -6.25 15.95 -0.38
CA GLY A 128 -6.42 16.18 -1.81
C GLY A 128 -5.31 17.03 -2.46
N THR A 129 -4.21 17.32 -1.74
CA THR A 129 -3.10 18.15 -2.28
C THR A 129 -1.96 17.33 -2.88
N THR A 130 -1.98 16.02 -2.68
CA THR A 130 -0.97 15.08 -3.16
C THR A 130 -1.60 13.88 -3.82
N LEU A 131 -0.82 13.13 -4.61
CA LEU A 131 -1.19 11.79 -5.00
C LEU A 131 -1.28 10.91 -3.74
N PHE A 132 -2.35 10.14 -3.61
CA PHE A 132 -2.56 9.32 -2.42
C PHE A 132 -1.64 8.08 -2.38
N GLY A 133 -1.42 7.46 -3.54
CA GLY A 133 -0.65 6.22 -3.64
C GLY A 133 -1.41 4.99 -3.12
N ALA A 134 -2.74 5.02 -3.14
CA ALA A 134 -3.55 3.86 -2.79
C ALA A 134 -3.36 2.71 -3.78
N ASP A 135 -3.16 3.02 -5.03
CA ASP A 135 -2.70 2.13 -6.09
C ASP A 135 -1.16 2.18 -6.16
N ASP A 136 -0.41 1.15 -5.72
CA ASP A 136 -1.00 -0.07 -5.15
C ASP A 136 -0.47 -0.37 -3.72
N LYS A 137 -0.17 0.67 -2.92
CA LYS A 137 0.24 0.48 -1.52
C LYS A 137 -0.87 -0.15 -0.65
N ALA A 138 -2.14 -0.08 -1.10
CA ALA A 138 -3.22 -0.81 -0.48
C ALA A 138 -3.06 -2.32 -0.69
N GLY A 139 -2.71 -2.75 -1.91
CA GLY A 139 -2.39 -4.13 -2.25
C GLY A 139 -1.17 -4.62 -1.46
N VAL A 140 -0.08 -3.84 -1.40
CA VAL A 140 1.09 -4.14 -0.56
C VAL A 140 0.66 -4.40 0.88
N SER A 141 -0.18 -3.53 1.46
CA SER A 141 -0.65 -3.65 2.85
C SER A 141 -1.49 -4.91 3.07
N ALA A 142 -2.34 -5.25 2.10
CA ALA A 142 -3.19 -6.45 2.14
C ALA A 142 -2.35 -7.73 2.03
N ILE A 143 -1.37 -7.76 1.11
CA ILE A 143 -0.43 -8.88 0.93
C ILE A 143 0.33 -9.14 2.22
N ILE A 144 0.98 -8.12 2.78
CA ILE A 144 1.73 -8.24 4.03
C ILE A 144 0.82 -8.69 5.18
N LYS A 145 -0.42 -8.21 5.25
CA LYS A 145 -1.36 -8.63 6.30
C LYS A 145 -1.86 -10.05 6.12
N SER A 146 -2.01 -10.54 4.89
CA SER A 146 -2.49 -11.90 4.63
C SER A 146 -1.60 -12.96 5.28
N TYR A 147 -0.30 -12.68 5.41
CA TYR A 147 0.64 -13.50 6.15
C TYR A 147 0.25 -13.69 7.62
N ILE A 148 -0.08 -12.59 8.34
CA ILE A 148 -0.39 -12.63 9.78
C ILE A 148 -1.71 -13.36 10.05
N ALA A 149 -2.70 -13.19 9.20
CA ALA A 149 -4.03 -13.76 9.43
C ALA A 149 -4.04 -15.29 9.49
N ARG A 150 -2.98 -15.95 9.02
CA ARG A 150 -2.93 -17.40 8.87
C ARG A 150 -1.85 -18.12 9.69
N TRP A 151 -0.83 -17.39 10.21
CA TRP A 151 0.22 -18.01 11.02
C TRP A 151 -0.26 -18.54 12.38
N GLY A 152 -1.40 -18.04 12.88
CA GLY A 152 -1.92 -18.41 14.21
C GLY A 152 -2.74 -19.69 14.28
N THR A 153 -3.30 -20.23 13.18
CA THR A 153 -4.34 -21.26 13.28
C THR A 153 -4.37 -22.36 12.20
N TYR A 154 -3.67 -22.22 11.07
CA TYR A 154 -3.73 -23.23 10.00
C TYR A 154 -2.38 -23.43 9.29
N HIS A 155 -1.97 -24.67 9.13
CA HIS A 155 -0.88 -25.06 8.23
C HIS A 155 -1.30 -24.76 6.80
N PHE A 156 -0.52 -23.94 6.10
CA PHE A 156 -0.78 -23.67 4.69
C PHE A 156 -0.67 -24.94 3.87
N ARG A 157 -1.73 -25.24 3.13
CA ARG A 157 -1.67 -26.27 2.10
C ARG A 157 -0.85 -25.78 0.90
N ASN A 158 -0.91 -24.49 0.59
CA ASN A 158 -0.22 -23.89 -0.56
C ASN A 158 0.99 -23.08 -0.12
N ARG A 159 2.08 -23.17 -0.88
CA ARG A 159 3.21 -22.27 -0.79
C ARG A 159 2.79 -20.91 -1.37
N MET A 160 3.15 -19.82 -0.71
CA MET A 160 2.87 -18.47 -1.20
C MET A 160 4.18 -17.70 -1.40
N THR A 161 4.28 -16.96 -2.49
CA THR A 161 5.39 -16.04 -2.75
C THR A 161 4.85 -14.62 -2.86
N PHE A 162 5.57 -13.67 -2.31
CA PHE A 162 5.25 -12.24 -2.38
C PHE A 162 6.25 -11.56 -3.29
N HIS A 163 5.74 -10.72 -4.21
CA HIS A 163 6.54 -9.92 -5.13
C HIS A 163 6.00 -8.50 -5.05
N ILE A 164 6.83 -7.56 -4.60
CA ILE A 164 6.46 -6.15 -4.49
C ILE A 164 7.51 -5.35 -5.28
N PHE A 165 7.05 -4.64 -6.30
CA PHE A 165 7.87 -3.88 -7.24
C PHE A 165 7.93 -2.41 -6.90
#